data_5ce879e2334c56477aa294917e558750
#
_entry.id   5ce879e2334c56477aa294917e558750
#
_cell.length_a   1.000
_cell.length_b   1.000
_cell.length_c   1.000
_cell.angle_alpha   90.00
_cell.angle_beta   90.00
_cell.angle_gamma   90.00
#
_symmetry.space_group_name_H-M   'P 1'
#
loop_
_entity.id
_entity.type
_entity.pdbx_description
1 polymer ?
#
loop_
_entity_poly.entity_id
_entity_poly.type
_entity_poly.pdbx_seq_one_letter_code
_entity_poly.pdbx_strand_id
1 'polypeptide(L)'
;MSLVSFAPLLRRGARLALAAGLVAAVPAPPSQAQSLFGASEVDPSRFVLVAAPIGSGERSQLNIYEQVGSRRPCFAVGTSKPAAVDPLLASFDFTGVCSRYIDANGFSVRVAGSDLGTVYRLMVSREKGDVLLLAVPTRAGAGPEMVVARTGGQASGFLKLELEPAWKLMRRSFRGRALGHVYLYTDAFPGTPTATPAEAPAAAPVETPAGAPAAAPLPAAAPLPATAPPAPPAR
;
A
#
# COMPACT_ATOMS: atom_id res chain seq x y z
N MET A 1 -31.28 4.27 94.59
CA MET A 1 -31.35 4.77 93.18
C MET A 1 -30.06 5.52 92.93
N SER A 2 -29.03 4.83 92.36
CA SER A 2 -27.67 5.34 92.13
C SER A 2 -27.46 5.58 90.67
N LEU A 3 -27.12 6.82 90.35
CA LEU A 3 -26.75 7.25 89.01
C LEU A 3 -25.23 7.08 88.87
N VAL A 4 -24.83 6.18 87.95
CA VAL A 4 -23.44 6.04 87.60
C VAL A 4 -23.16 6.90 86.36
N SER A 5 -22.28 7.88 86.57
CA SER A 5 -21.81 8.79 85.48
C SER A 5 -20.61 8.14 84.72
N PHE A 6 -20.76 7.96 83.42
CA PHE A 6 -19.59 7.51 82.52
C PHE A 6 -19.08 8.70 81.77
N ALA A 7 -17.82 9.00 81.92
CA ALA A 7 -17.09 9.98 81.13
C ALA A 7 -16.61 9.37 79.82
N PRO A 8 -16.62 10.08 78.66
CA PRO A 8 -16.08 9.58 77.38
C PRO A 8 -14.61 9.88 77.29
N LEU A 9 -13.80 8.82 76.92
CA LEU A 9 -12.43 8.91 76.52
C LEU A 9 -12.31 9.54 75.08
N LEU A 10 -11.64 10.67 75.00
CA LEU A 10 -11.24 11.25 73.70
C LEU A 10 -10.15 10.37 73.04
N ARG A 11 -10.52 9.66 71.94
CA ARG A 11 -9.54 9.06 71.02
C ARG A 11 -9.14 10.09 69.98
N ARG A 12 -7.87 10.51 69.99
CA ARG A 12 -7.21 11.26 68.93
C ARG A 12 -7.01 10.36 67.71
N GLY A 13 -7.88 10.52 66.69
CA GLY A 13 -7.72 9.85 65.39
C GLY A 13 -6.69 10.60 64.54
N ALA A 14 -5.58 9.96 64.23
CA ALA A 14 -4.63 10.42 63.23
C ALA A 14 -5.28 10.36 61.83
N ARG A 15 -5.40 11.51 61.19
CA ARG A 15 -5.88 11.59 59.78
C ARG A 15 -4.69 11.29 58.86
N LEU A 16 -4.65 10.08 58.29
CA LEU A 16 -3.79 9.80 57.14
C LEU A 16 -4.44 10.46 55.89
N ALA A 17 -3.77 11.46 55.36
CA ALA A 17 -4.11 12.06 54.07
C ALA A 17 -3.63 11.11 52.97
N LEU A 18 -4.55 10.40 52.32
CA LEU A 18 -4.25 9.66 51.06
C LEU A 18 -4.17 10.69 49.95
N ALA A 19 -2.94 10.98 49.48
CA ALA A 19 -2.72 11.72 48.24
C ALA A 19 -3.04 10.78 47.06
N ALA A 20 -4.24 10.90 46.49
CA ALA A 20 -4.57 10.23 45.21
C ALA A 20 -3.84 10.93 44.09
N GLY A 21 -2.71 10.35 43.63
CA GLY A 21 -2.01 10.78 42.42
C GLY A 21 -2.89 10.54 41.20
N LEU A 22 -3.33 11.62 40.55
CA LEU A 22 -4.03 11.58 39.26
C LEU A 22 -2.99 11.20 38.19
N VAL A 23 -2.90 9.92 37.83
CA VAL A 23 -2.13 9.47 36.67
C VAL A 23 -2.93 9.87 35.43
N ALA A 24 -2.51 10.97 34.78
CA ALA A 24 -3.05 11.35 33.47
C ALA A 24 -2.75 10.24 32.47
N ALA A 25 -3.77 9.51 32.02
CA ALA A 25 -3.66 8.54 30.95
C ALA A 25 -3.34 9.29 29.65
N VAL A 26 -2.10 9.23 29.19
CA VAL A 26 -1.69 9.70 27.87
C VAL A 26 -2.35 8.78 26.84
N PRO A 27 -3.21 9.29 25.92
CA PRO A 27 -3.80 8.45 24.89
C PRO A 27 -2.68 7.86 24.04
N ALA A 28 -2.61 6.53 23.97
CA ALA A 28 -1.68 5.84 23.08
C ALA A 28 -2.02 6.23 21.64
N PRO A 29 -1.02 6.55 20.78
CA PRO A 29 -1.27 6.81 19.37
C PRO A 29 -1.95 5.59 18.74
N PRO A 30 -2.89 5.79 17.79
CA PRO A 30 -3.56 4.69 17.12
C PRO A 30 -2.51 3.81 16.45
N SER A 31 -2.44 2.54 16.84
CA SER A 31 -1.59 1.55 16.21
C SER A 31 -2.10 1.37 14.78
N GLN A 32 -1.41 1.95 13.80
CA GLN A 32 -1.68 1.66 12.39
C GLN A 32 -1.30 0.20 12.15
N ALA A 33 -2.29 -0.62 11.89
CA ALA A 33 -2.07 -2.00 11.47
C ALA A 33 -1.19 -1.96 10.21
N GLN A 34 0.08 -2.32 10.34
CA GLN A 34 0.98 -2.37 9.20
C GLN A 34 0.45 -3.39 8.20
N SER A 35 0.19 -2.94 6.99
CA SER A 35 -0.22 -3.84 5.91
C SER A 35 0.82 -4.93 5.72
N LEU A 36 0.39 -6.19 5.69
CA LEU A 36 1.24 -7.37 5.46
C LEU A 36 2.10 -7.23 4.19
N PHE A 37 1.56 -6.53 3.19
CA PHE A 37 2.22 -6.28 1.92
C PHE A 37 2.69 -4.83 1.82
N GLY A 38 3.92 -4.65 1.34
CA GLY A 38 4.45 -3.37 0.90
C GLY A 38 4.00 -3.02 -0.52
N ALA A 39 4.35 -1.81 -0.93
CA ALA A 39 4.21 -1.35 -2.30
C ALA A 39 5.54 -0.70 -2.72
N SER A 40 6.01 -1.03 -3.93
CA SER A 40 7.20 -0.44 -4.54
C SER A 40 6.82 0.22 -5.86
N GLU A 41 7.49 1.29 -6.21
CA GLU A 41 7.28 1.98 -7.47
C GLU A 41 7.63 1.09 -8.67
N VAL A 42 6.97 1.36 -9.79
CA VAL A 42 7.23 0.73 -11.08
C VAL A 42 7.52 1.81 -12.12
N ASP A 43 8.22 1.45 -13.18
CA ASP A 43 8.34 2.31 -14.35
C ASP A 43 7.01 2.31 -15.12
N PRO A 44 6.23 3.41 -15.11
CA PRO A 44 4.92 3.46 -15.73
C PRO A 44 4.97 3.29 -17.25
N SER A 45 6.09 3.61 -17.90
CA SER A 45 6.26 3.47 -19.34
C SER A 45 6.23 2.01 -19.82
N ARG A 46 6.45 1.08 -18.90
CA ARG A 46 6.40 -0.37 -19.17
C ARG A 46 5.01 -0.96 -19.05
N PHE A 47 3.99 -0.15 -18.71
CA PHE A 47 2.64 -0.61 -18.49
C PHE A 47 1.64 0.09 -19.41
N VAL A 48 0.60 -0.62 -19.76
CA VAL A 48 -0.61 -0.03 -20.35
C VAL A 48 -1.84 -0.61 -19.66
N LEU A 49 -2.73 0.27 -19.24
CA LEU A 49 -4.06 -0.08 -18.75
C LEU A 49 -5.03 -0.02 -19.91
N VAL A 50 -5.86 -1.03 -20.03
CA VAL A 50 -6.73 -1.22 -21.21
C VAL A 50 -8.15 -1.54 -20.79
N ALA A 51 -9.10 -0.80 -21.33
CA ALA A 51 -10.51 -1.20 -21.37
C ALA A 51 -10.67 -2.24 -22.48
N ALA A 52 -10.59 -3.52 -22.12
CA ALA A 52 -10.68 -4.64 -23.05
C ALA A 52 -12.14 -5.04 -23.25
N PRO A 53 -12.66 -5.08 -24.51
CA PRO A 53 -14.05 -5.46 -24.76
C PRO A 53 -14.33 -6.90 -24.39
N ILE A 54 -15.57 -7.15 -23.91
CA ILE A 54 -16.08 -8.48 -23.56
C ILE A 54 -17.28 -8.81 -24.48
N GLY A 55 -17.27 -10.00 -25.04
CA GLY A 55 -18.39 -10.48 -25.90
C GLY A 55 -18.63 -9.57 -27.11
N SER A 56 -19.84 -9.00 -27.24
CA SER A 56 -20.20 -8.04 -28.31
C SER A 56 -19.50 -6.69 -28.25
N GLY A 57 -18.74 -6.40 -27.17
CA GLY A 57 -18.03 -5.13 -26.99
C GLY A 57 -18.81 -4.06 -26.24
N GLU A 58 -20.06 -4.35 -25.83
CA GLU A 58 -20.86 -3.41 -25.01
C GLU A 58 -20.29 -3.23 -23.61
N ARG A 59 -19.69 -4.28 -23.07
CA ARG A 59 -18.99 -4.27 -21.78
C ARG A 59 -17.49 -4.34 -21.98
N SER A 60 -16.76 -3.84 -21.01
CA SER A 60 -15.30 -3.92 -20.98
C SER A 60 -14.81 -4.35 -19.60
N GLN A 61 -13.66 -4.99 -19.57
CA GLN A 61 -12.92 -5.29 -18.34
C GLN A 61 -11.57 -4.59 -18.34
N LEU A 62 -11.00 -4.42 -17.17
CA LEU A 62 -9.63 -3.94 -17.04
C LEU A 62 -8.66 -5.07 -17.39
N ASN A 63 -7.78 -4.81 -18.36
CA ASN A 63 -6.56 -5.57 -18.54
C ASN A 63 -5.37 -4.64 -18.30
N ILE A 64 -4.34 -5.13 -17.63
CA ILE A 64 -3.05 -4.41 -17.51
C ILE A 64 -2.00 -5.27 -18.20
N TYR A 65 -1.26 -4.68 -19.13
CA TYR A 65 -0.13 -5.33 -19.79
C TYR A 65 1.17 -4.69 -19.35
N GLU A 66 2.21 -5.51 -19.16
CA GLU A 66 3.54 -5.06 -18.77
C GLU A 66 4.59 -5.59 -19.75
N GLN A 67 5.46 -4.71 -20.16
CA GLN A 67 6.69 -5.04 -20.89
C GLN A 67 7.76 -5.49 -19.89
N VAL A 68 7.97 -6.79 -19.74
CA VAL A 68 8.97 -7.36 -18.82
C VAL A 68 10.34 -7.42 -19.46
N GLY A 69 10.43 -8.03 -20.63
CA GLY A 69 11.66 -8.13 -21.42
C GLY A 69 11.65 -7.20 -22.63
N SER A 70 12.78 -7.05 -23.33
CA SER A 70 12.92 -6.16 -24.49
C SER A 70 12.92 -6.89 -25.83
N ARG A 71 12.77 -8.22 -25.85
CA ARG A 71 12.92 -9.03 -27.08
C ARG A 71 11.83 -8.78 -28.12
N ARG A 72 10.61 -8.48 -27.67
CA ARG A 72 9.44 -8.23 -28.50
C ARG A 72 8.52 -7.22 -27.80
N PRO A 73 7.82 -6.33 -28.54
CA PRO A 73 6.83 -5.45 -27.93
C PRO A 73 5.62 -6.25 -27.48
N CYS A 74 5.10 -5.91 -26.30
CA CYS A 74 3.92 -6.55 -25.70
C CYS A 74 2.63 -5.90 -26.15
N PHE A 75 2.68 -4.63 -26.51
CA PHE A 75 1.54 -3.84 -26.96
C PHE A 75 2.01 -2.70 -27.86
N ALA A 76 1.11 -2.18 -28.68
CA ALA A 76 1.28 -0.91 -29.38
C ALA A 76 0.14 0.02 -29.00
N VAL A 77 0.42 1.32 -28.87
CA VAL A 77 -0.55 2.35 -28.50
C VAL A 77 -0.67 3.35 -29.64
N GLY A 78 -1.90 3.57 -30.10
CA GLY A 78 -2.21 4.58 -31.11
C GLY A 78 -2.13 5.99 -30.56
N THR A 79 -2.14 6.98 -31.46
CA THR A 79 -2.04 8.41 -31.15
C THR A 79 -3.39 9.14 -31.09
N SER A 80 -4.49 8.46 -31.42
CA SER A 80 -5.84 9.02 -31.36
C SER A 80 -6.33 9.26 -29.92
N LYS A 81 -7.41 9.97 -29.76
CA LYS A 81 -8.17 10.08 -28.50
C LYS A 81 -9.62 9.65 -28.73
N PRO A 82 -10.10 8.60 -28.06
CA PRO A 82 -9.36 7.67 -27.20
C PRO A 82 -8.28 6.89 -27.98
N ALA A 83 -7.17 6.60 -27.31
CA ALA A 83 -6.08 5.85 -27.93
C ALA A 83 -6.44 4.36 -28.02
N ALA A 84 -6.34 3.79 -29.21
CA ALA A 84 -6.48 2.35 -29.41
C ALA A 84 -5.20 1.64 -28.93
N VAL A 85 -5.37 0.43 -28.40
CA VAL A 85 -4.25 -0.46 -28.00
C VAL A 85 -4.31 -1.74 -28.81
N ASP A 86 -3.20 -2.14 -29.40
CA ASP A 86 -3.05 -3.46 -30.00
C ASP A 86 -2.28 -4.37 -29.01
N PRO A 87 -2.93 -5.42 -28.46
CA PRO A 87 -2.30 -6.34 -27.51
C PRO A 87 -1.42 -7.38 -28.24
N LEU A 88 -0.26 -6.99 -28.73
CA LEU A 88 0.66 -7.83 -29.50
C LEU A 88 1.03 -9.13 -28.80
N LEU A 89 1.06 -9.13 -27.46
CA LEU A 89 1.35 -10.33 -26.66
C LEU A 89 0.36 -11.50 -26.95
N ALA A 90 -0.80 -11.22 -27.52
CA ALA A 90 -1.76 -12.26 -27.87
C ALA A 90 -1.34 -13.10 -29.08
N SER A 91 -0.35 -12.66 -29.85
CA SER A 91 0.09 -13.29 -31.10
C SER A 91 1.32 -14.22 -30.95
N PHE A 92 1.89 -14.35 -29.75
CA PHE A 92 3.08 -15.17 -29.49
C PHE A 92 3.14 -15.70 -28.05
N ASP A 93 4.04 -16.66 -27.79
CA ASP A 93 4.36 -17.05 -26.40
C ASP A 93 5.10 -15.92 -25.70
N PHE A 94 4.39 -15.21 -24.84
CA PHE A 94 4.88 -14.04 -24.14
C PHE A 94 5.58 -14.35 -22.80
N THR A 95 5.77 -15.62 -22.45
CA THR A 95 6.42 -16.03 -21.21
C THR A 95 7.79 -15.38 -21.04
N GLY A 96 8.01 -14.69 -19.93
CA GLY A 96 9.26 -13.97 -19.63
C GLY A 96 9.51 -12.72 -20.48
N VAL A 97 8.60 -12.36 -21.39
CA VAL A 97 8.66 -11.14 -22.21
C VAL A 97 7.65 -10.12 -21.77
N CYS A 98 6.42 -10.58 -21.50
CA CYS A 98 5.30 -9.75 -21.05
C CYS A 98 4.65 -10.36 -19.80
N SER A 99 3.98 -9.51 -19.04
CA SER A 99 3.00 -9.94 -18.04
C SER A 99 1.61 -9.40 -18.38
N ARG A 100 0.59 -10.15 -18.01
CA ARG A 100 -0.81 -9.78 -18.20
C ARG A 100 -1.57 -9.98 -16.90
N TYR A 101 -2.26 -8.93 -16.46
CA TYR A 101 -3.10 -8.91 -15.26
C TYR A 101 -4.54 -8.65 -15.71
N ILE A 102 -5.47 -9.56 -15.42
CA ILE A 102 -6.82 -9.54 -15.98
C ILE A 102 -7.93 -9.66 -14.92
N ASP A 103 -7.58 -9.91 -13.68
CA ASP A 103 -8.52 -10.11 -12.56
C ASP A 103 -7.97 -9.63 -11.22
N ALA A 104 -8.76 -9.77 -10.16
CA ALA A 104 -8.41 -9.34 -8.80
C ALA A 104 -7.21 -10.07 -8.18
N ASN A 105 -6.73 -11.19 -8.76
CA ASN A 105 -5.49 -11.82 -8.34
C ASN A 105 -4.29 -11.04 -8.85
N GLY A 106 -4.42 -10.41 -10.00
CA GLY A 106 -3.38 -9.64 -10.67
C GLY A 106 -3.30 -8.18 -10.25
N PHE A 107 -4.42 -7.57 -9.81
CA PHE A 107 -4.45 -6.16 -9.41
C PHE A 107 -5.48 -5.87 -8.33
N SER A 108 -5.26 -4.79 -7.57
CA SER A 108 -6.22 -4.26 -6.60
C SER A 108 -6.01 -2.78 -6.31
N VAL A 109 -6.95 -2.19 -5.56
CA VAL A 109 -6.87 -0.81 -5.09
C VAL A 109 -6.06 -0.73 -3.80
N ARG A 110 -5.20 0.30 -3.70
CA ARG A 110 -4.49 0.64 -2.47
C ARG A 110 -4.57 2.15 -2.21
N VAL A 111 -5.03 2.54 -1.04
CA VAL A 111 -5.19 3.96 -0.65
C VAL A 111 -4.46 4.21 0.65
N ALA A 112 -3.66 5.27 0.72
CA ALA A 112 -2.92 5.69 1.91
C ALA A 112 -2.15 4.53 2.59
N GLY A 113 -1.55 3.65 1.79
CA GLY A 113 -0.82 2.48 2.29
C GLY A 113 -1.69 1.29 2.69
N SER A 114 -3.03 1.41 2.72
CA SER A 114 -3.95 0.32 3.03
C SER A 114 -4.34 -0.48 1.79
N ASP A 115 -4.17 -1.81 1.81
CA ASP A 115 -4.64 -2.70 0.74
C ASP A 115 -6.16 -2.86 0.84
N LEU A 116 -6.87 -2.41 -0.19
CA LEU A 116 -8.33 -2.40 -0.22
C LEU A 116 -8.92 -3.41 -1.22
N GLY A 117 -8.16 -4.43 -1.62
CA GLY A 117 -8.57 -5.43 -2.60
C GLY A 117 -9.84 -6.22 -2.25
N THR A 118 -10.19 -6.33 -0.96
CA THR A 118 -11.45 -6.94 -0.50
C THR A 118 -12.58 -5.94 -0.28
N VAL A 119 -12.25 -4.63 -0.25
CA VAL A 119 -13.19 -3.55 0.05
C VAL A 119 -13.68 -2.88 -1.23
N TYR A 120 -12.84 -2.83 -2.25
CA TYR A 120 -13.13 -2.24 -3.56
C TYR A 120 -12.95 -3.25 -4.69
N ARG A 121 -13.81 -3.18 -5.69
CA ARG A 121 -13.63 -3.83 -6.99
C ARG A 121 -13.34 -2.78 -8.06
N LEU A 122 -12.51 -3.13 -9.02
CA LEU A 122 -12.27 -2.32 -10.21
C LEU A 122 -13.26 -2.70 -11.30
N MET A 123 -13.92 -1.73 -11.87
CA MET A 123 -14.96 -1.90 -12.90
C MET A 123 -14.77 -0.88 -14.02
N VAL A 124 -14.84 -1.34 -15.26
CA VAL A 124 -14.87 -0.44 -16.43
C VAL A 124 -16.33 -0.12 -16.75
N SER A 125 -16.67 1.16 -16.77
CA SER A 125 -18.01 1.68 -17.07
C SER A 125 -17.97 2.62 -18.27
N ARG A 126 -19.04 2.62 -19.08
CA ARG A 126 -19.24 3.56 -20.18
C ARG A 126 -20.23 4.64 -19.72
N GLU A 127 -19.76 5.85 -19.55
CA GLU A 127 -20.56 6.95 -18.99
C GLU A 127 -20.31 8.26 -19.72
N LYS A 128 -21.41 8.97 -20.05
CA LYS A 128 -21.36 10.37 -20.55
C LYS A 128 -20.38 10.62 -21.71
N GLY A 129 -20.24 9.66 -22.61
CA GLY A 129 -19.34 9.80 -23.77
C GLY A 129 -17.87 9.43 -23.46
N ASP A 130 -17.59 8.84 -22.32
CA ASP A 130 -16.26 8.37 -21.93
C ASP A 130 -16.30 6.89 -21.48
N VAL A 131 -15.13 6.29 -21.30
CA VAL A 131 -14.97 4.98 -20.66
C VAL A 131 -14.10 5.17 -19.43
N LEU A 132 -14.67 4.87 -18.27
CA LEU A 132 -14.06 5.10 -16.97
C LEU A 132 -13.63 3.79 -16.32
N LEU A 133 -12.50 3.80 -15.65
CA LEU A 133 -12.15 2.78 -14.67
C LEU A 133 -12.55 3.29 -13.29
N LEU A 134 -13.47 2.61 -12.66
CA LEU A 134 -14.01 2.94 -11.35
C LEU A 134 -13.49 1.97 -10.28
N ALA A 135 -13.14 2.50 -9.13
CA ALA A 135 -13.01 1.73 -7.90
C ALA A 135 -14.32 1.83 -7.12
N VAL A 136 -15.09 0.75 -7.15
CA VAL A 136 -16.44 0.68 -6.58
C VAL A 136 -16.42 -0.07 -5.27
N PRO A 137 -16.96 0.48 -4.16
CA PRO A 137 -17.01 -0.22 -2.89
C PRO A 137 -17.88 -1.49 -3.00
N THR A 138 -17.45 -2.57 -2.36
CA THR A 138 -18.13 -3.87 -2.39
C THR A 138 -19.34 -3.93 -1.45
N ARG A 139 -19.45 -2.96 -0.53
CA ARG A 139 -20.55 -2.85 0.44
C ARG A 139 -20.82 -1.39 0.77
N ALA A 140 -22.05 -1.09 1.18
CA ALA A 140 -22.43 0.23 1.65
C ALA A 140 -21.56 0.69 2.84
N GLY A 141 -21.18 1.96 2.87
CA GLY A 141 -20.35 2.55 3.94
C GLY A 141 -18.86 2.21 3.88
N ALA A 142 -18.39 1.45 2.90
CA ALA A 142 -16.97 1.11 2.76
C ALA A 142 -16.12 2.28 2.24
N GLY A 143 -16.75 3.35 1.74
CA GLY A 143 -16.11 4.55 1.21
C GLY A 143 -16.76 5.03 -0.08
N PRO A 144 -16.25 6.11 -0.69
CA PRO A 144 -16.77 6.66 -1.93
C PRO A 144 -16.39 5.81 -3.14
N GLU A 145 -17.18 5.86 -4.19
CA GLU A 145 -16.76 5.44 -5.52
C GLU A 145 -15.69 6.42 -6.04
N MET A 146 -14.67 5.91 -6.71
CA MET A 146 -13.53 6.71 -7.17
C MET A 146 -13.27 6.47 -8.66
N VAL A 147 -13.08 7.54 -9.42
CA VAL A 147 -12.55 7.44 -10.80
C VAL A 147 -11.04 7.24 -10.70
N VAL A 148 -10.56 6.14 -11.28
CA VAL A 148 -9.14 5.74 -11.26
C VAL A 148 -8.44 6.14 -12.56
N ALA A 149 -9.13 5.94 -13.68
CA ALA A 149 -8.60 6.22 -15.02
C ALA A 149 -9.73 6.47 -16.02
N ARG A 150 -9.42 7.07 -17.16
CA ARG A 150 -10.35 7.29 -18.27
C ARG A 150 -9.70 7.15 -19.63
N THR A 151 -10.50 6.96 -20.68
CA THR A 151 -10.02 6.88 -22.07
C THR A 151 -10.00 8.25 -22.77
N GLY A 152 -10.74 9.23 -22.24
CA GLY A 152 -10.90 10.55 -22.86
C GLY A 152 -11.80 10.50 -24.11
N GLY A 153 -12.79 9.62 -24.13
CA GLY A 153 -13.77 9.45 -25.19
C GLY A 153 -14.23 8.00 -25.33
N GLN A 154 -15.14 7.73 -26.24
CA GLN A 154 -15.63 6.38 -26.55
C GLN A 154 -15.25 5.95 -27.97
N ALA A 155 -14.78 4.72 -28.09
CA ALA A 155 -14.58 4.01 -29.36
C ALA A 155 -14.79 2.49 -29.14
N SER A 156 -14.78 1.73 -30.22
CA SER A 156 -14.76 0.27 -30.18
C SER A 156 -13.34 -0.28 -30.00
N GLY A 157 -13.23 -1.52 -29.55
CA GLY A 157 -11.95 -2.23 -29.39
C GLY A 157 -11.27 -2.00 -28.06
N PHE A 158 -9.99 -2.28 -28.04
CA PHE A 158 -9.13 -2.11 -26.85
C PHE A 158 -8.71 -0.65 -26.74
N LEU A 159 -9.07 0.01 -25.65
CA LEU A 159 -8.80 1.43 -25.45
C LEU A 159 -7.87 1.63 -24.28
N LYS A 160 -6.87 2.52 -24.44
CA LYS A 160 -5.98 2.92 -23.37
C LYS A 160 -6.76 3.68 -22.29
N LEU A 161 -6.56 3.28 -21.04
CA LEU A 161 -7.01 3.99 -19.86
C LEU A 161 -5.84 4.83 -19.31
N GLU A 162 -6.01 6.14 -19.28
CA GLU A 162 -5.06 7.07 -18.67
C GLU A 162 -5.44 7.25 -17.20
N LEU A 163 -4.47 7.05 -16.31
CA LEU A 163 -4.68 7.27 -14.87
C LEU A 163 -5.03 8.72 -14.57
N GLU A 164 -5.96 8.94 -13.66
CA GLU A 164 -6.19 10.27 -13.09
C GLU A 164 -4.94 10.73 -12.32
N PRO A 165 -4.68 12.04 -12.24
CA PRO A 165 -3.42 12.59 -11.70
C PRO A 165 -3.04 12.12 -10.28
N ALA A 166 -4.05 11.78 -9.45
CA ALA A 166 -3.83 11.30 -8.09
C ALA A 166 -3.45 9.80 -8.02
N TRP A 167 -3.50 9.09 -9.14
CA TRP A 167 -3.30 7.65 -9.20
C TRP A 167 -1.99 7.28 -9.87
N LYS A 168 -1.36 6.23 -9.37
CA LYS A 168 -0.14 5.63 -9.93
C LYS A 168 -0.18 4.11 -9.84
N LEU A 169 0.64 3.45 -10.64
CA LEU A 169 0.86 2.01 -10.50
C LEU A 169 1.97 1.74 -9.50
N MET A 170 1.77 0.73 -8.67
CA MET A 170 2.80 0.22 -7.78
C MET A 170 2.81 -1.30 -7.78
N ARG A 171 3.97 -1.89 -7.51
CA ARG A 171 4.12 -3.34 -7.38
C ARG A 171 3.87 -3.76 -5.94
N ARG A 172 3.04 -4.78 -5.72
CA ARG A 172 2.94 -5.43 -4.41
C ARG A 172 4.27 -6.07 -4.05
N SER A 173 4.70 -5.91 -2.81
CA SER A 173 5.90 -6.55 -2.29
C SER A 173 5.63 -7.24 -0.97
N PHE A 174 6.42 -8.29 -0.68
CA PHE A 174 6.43 -8.96 0.60
C PHE A 174 7.88 -9.12 1.07
N ARG A 175 8.21 -8.61 2.25
CA ARG A 175 9.58 -8.63 2.79
C ARG A 175 10.62 -8.13 1.76
N GLY A 176 10.31 -7.05 1.07
CA GLY A 176 11.18 -6.45 0.06
C GLY A 176 11.20 -7.15 -1.31
N ARG A 177 10.57 -8.32 -1.45
CA ARG A 177 10.47 -9.05 -2.72
C ARG A 177 9.24 -8.62 -3.50
N ALA A 178 9.41 -8.24 -4.78
CA ALA A 178 8.31 -7.94 -5.69
C ALA A 178 7.47 -9.19 -5.99
N LEU A 179 6.15 -9.02 -6.01
CA LEU A 179 5.18 -10.06 -6.33
C LEU A 179 4.51 -9.79 -7.69
N GLY A 180 3.86 -10.83 -8.24
CA GLY A 180 3.10 -10.74 -9.50
C GLY A 180 1.74 -10.05 -9.34
N HIS A 181 1.66 -8.90 -8.63
CA HIS A 181 0.43 -8.16 -8.39
C HIS A 181 0.69 -6.65 -8.47
N VAL A 182 -0.20 -5.93 -9.11
CA VAL A 182 -0.11 -4.48 -9.34
C VAL A 182 -1.19 -3.76 -8.53
N TYR A 183 -0.81 -2.70 -7.83
CA TYR A 183 -1.74 -1.80 -7.17
C TYR A 183 -2.07 -0.60 -8.06
N LEU A 184 -3.35 -0.27 -8.18
CA LEU A 184 -3.84 1.06 -8.51
C LEU A 184 -3.76 1.85 -7.18
N TYR A 185 -2.78 2.71 -7.06
CA TYR A 185 -2.39 3.34 -5.80
C TYR A 185 -2.68 4.84 -5.82
N THR A 186 -3.22 5.34 -4.70
CA THR A 186 -3.30 6.77 -4.41
C THR A 186 -2.90 7.04 -2.95
N ASP A 187 -2.32 8.22 -2.70
CA ASP A 187 -1.86 8.61 -1.37
C ASP A 187 -3.01 9.01 -0.42
N ALA A 188 -4.19 9.36 -0.97
CA ALA A 188 -5.38 9.71 -0.19
C ALA A 188 -6.64 9.37 -0.97
N PHE A 189 -7.80 9.29 -0.31
CA PHE A 189 -9.08 9.22 -1.00
C PHE A 189 -9.29 10.51 -1.83
N PRO A 190 -9.59 10.41 -3.14
CA PRO A 190 -9.87 11.57 -3.98
C PRO A 190 -10.99 12.43 -3.36
N GLY A 191 -10.78 13.74 -3.33
CA GLY A 191 -11.72 14.69 -2.71
C GLY A 191 -11.52 14.89 -1.20
N THR A 192 -10.65 14.14 -0.56
CA THR A 192 -10.20 14.46 0.80
C THR A 192 -9.12 15.54 0.69
N PRO A 193 -9.26 16.70 1.39
CA PRO A 193 -8.17 17.66 1.43
C PRO A 193 -6.91 16.97 1.92
N THR A 194 -5.86 16.97 1.11
CA THR A 194 -4.55 16.47 1.54
C THR A 194 -4.12 17.37 2.69
N ALA A 195 -4.08 16.83 3.91
CA ALA A 195 -3.44 17.54 4.99
C ALA A 195 -2.01 17.83 4.53
N THR A 196 -1.69 19.10 4.35
CA THR A 196 -0.30 19.54 4.15
C THR A 196 0.52 18.84 5.22
N PRO A 197 1.63 18.16 4.86
CA PRO A 197 2.48 17.57 5.89
C PRO A 197 2.75 18.66 6.92
N ALA A 198 2.29 18.46 8.15
CA ALA A 198 2.64 19.35 9.24
C ALA A 198 4.17 19.37 9.23
N GLU A 199 4.74 20.54 8.98
CA GLU A 199 6.16 20.80 9.09
C GLU A 199 6.62 20.16 10.40
N ALA A 200 7.47 19.13 10.29
CA ALA A 200 7.98 18.43 11.44
C ALA A 200 8.57 19.50 12.37
N PRO A 201 8.18 19.54 13.66
CA PRO A 201 8.75 20.52 14.57
C PRO A 201 10.27 20.38 14.48
N ALA A 202 10.94 21.49 14.17
CA ALA A 202 12.39 21.57 14.08
C ALA A 202 12.97 20.89 15.32
N ALA A 203 13.76 19.84 15.09
CA ALA A 203 14.41 19.11 16.15
C ALA A 203 15.22 20.12 16.99
N ALA A 204 14.86 20.26 18.26
CA ALA A 204 15.63 21.03 19.21
C ALA A 204 17.09 20.50 19.19
N PRO A 205 18.10 21.37 19.33
CA PRO A 205 19.49 20.94 19.34
C PRO A 205 19.68 19.89 20.44
N VAL A 206 20.09 18.69 20.07
CA VAL A 206 20.51 17.66 21.02
C VAL A 206 21.83 18.13 21.59
N GLU A 207 21.84 18.58 22.85
CA GLU A 207 23.07 18.78 23.62
C GLU A 207 23.80 17.43 23.70
N THR A 208 24.97 17.38 23.10
CA THR A 208 25.88 16.24 23.18
C THR A 208 26.43 16.13 24.61
N PRO A 209 26.16 15.06 25.35
CA PRO A 209 26.83 14.85 26.62
C PRO A 209 28.32 14.56 26.38
N ALA A 210 29.19 15.43 26.88
CA ALA A 210 30.62 15.23 26.88
C ALA A 210 30.99 14.04 27.80
N GLY A 211 31.77 13.11 27.25
CA GLY A 211 32.62 12.21 28.05
C GLY A 211 32.05 10.83 28.35
N ALA A 212 32.28 9.88 27.43
CA ALA A 212 32.40 8.46 27.77
C ALA A 212 33.80 7.97 27.36
N PRO A 213 34.50 7.19 28.20
CA PRO A 213 35.89 6.75 27.94
C PRO A 213 35.91 5.71 26.79
N ALA A 214 36.99 5.79 26.01
CA ALA A 214 37.26 4.91 24.88
C ALA A 214 37.26 3.44 25.30
N ALA A 215 36.42 2.62 24.67
CA ALA A 215 36.42 1.17 24.79
C ALA A 215 37.64 0.59 24.07
N ALA A 216 38.35 -0.32 24.73
CA ALA A 216 39.50 -1.03 24.19
C ALA A 216 39.11 -1.92 22.97
N PRO A 217 40.01 -2.13 22.00
CA PRO A 217 39.74 -2.94 20.84
C PRO A 217 39.60 -4.42 21.19
N LEU A 218 38.55 -5.07 20.63
CA LEU A 218 38.33 -6.50 20.73
C LEU A 218 39.39 -7.26 19.91
N PRO A 219 39.86 -8.43 20.35
CA PRO A 219 40.81 -9.26 19.59
C PRO A 219 40.16 -9.82 18.33
N ALA A 220 40.93 -9.86 17.24
CA ALA A 220 40.55 -10.39 15.95
C ALA A 220 40.17 -11.88 16.04
N ALA A 221 39.00 -12.22 15.47
CA ALA A 221 38.56 -13.60 15.35
C ALA A 221 39.44 -14.38 14.38
N ALA A 222 39.86 -15.60 14.79
CA ALA A 222 40.61 -16.52 13.95
C ALA A 222 39.81 -17.01 12.75
N PRO A 223 40.43 -17.26 11.59
CA PRO A 223 39.74 -17.76 10.41
C PRO A 223 39.28 -19.21 10.59
N LEU A 224 38.01 -19.48 10.15
CA LEU A 224 37.43 -20.81 10.13
C LEU A 224 38.14 -21.70 9.07
N PRO A 225 38.30 -23.00 9.29
CA PRO A 225 38.91 -23.89 8.33
C PRO A 225 38.01 -24.07 7.09
N ALA A 226 38.62 -24.08 5.91
CA ALA A 226 37.93 -24.29 4.64
C ALA A 226 37.40 -25.71 4.53
N THR A 227 36.09 -25.85 4.26
CA THR A 227 35.46 -27.16 3.99
C THR A 227 35.87 -27.65 2.60
N ALA A 228 36.40 -28.83 2.51
CA ALA A 228 36.80 -29.48 1.25
C ALA A 228 35.57 -29.83 0.36
N PRO A 229 35.67 -29.75 -0.98
CA PRO A 229 34.57 -30.10 -1.86
C PRO A 229 34.28 -31.61 -1.86
N PRO A 230 33.01 -32.03 -2.07
CA PRO A 230 32.63 -33.42 -2.16
C PRO A 230 33.19 -34.10 -3.43
N ALA A 231 33.58 -35.37 -3.29
CA ALA A 231 34.09 -36.22 -4.35
C ALA A 231 33.00 -36.55 -5.40
N PRO A 232 33.36 -36.73 -6.70
CA PRO A 232 32.39 -37.10 -7.73
C PRO A 232 31.92 -38.56 -7.56
N PRO A 233 30.68 -38.90 -8.02
CA PRO A 233 30.15 -40.23 -7.93
C PRO A 233 30.91 -41.22 -8.85
N ALA A 234 31.17 -42.42 -8.37
CA ALA A 234 31.75 -43.50 -9.14
C ALA A 234 30.77 -44.01 -10.23
N ARG A 235 31.32 -44.41 -11.36
CA ARG A 235 30.61 -44.99 -12.52
C ARG A 235 30.04 -46.38 -12.20
#